data_0ddc252d93901fa46efd203e8bdb58ad
#
_entry.id   0ddc252d93901fa46efd203e8bdb58ad
#
_cell.length_a   1.000
_cell.length_b   1.000
_cell.length_c   1.000
_cell.angle_alpha   90.00
_cell.angle_beta   90.00
_cell.angle_gamma   90.00
#
_symmetry.space_group_name_H-M   'P 1'
#
loop_
_entity.id
_entity.type
_entity.pdbx_description
1 polymer ?
#
loop_
_entity_poly.entity_id
_entity_poly.type
_entity_poly.pdbx_seq_one_letter_code
_entity_poly.pdbx_strand_id
1 'polypeptide(L)'
;HADVENLALLCKVWGFMKYYHPSVRAGEYDWDRELLCIMPSLVSLPSKEKRNEVLVKWIDQFDFKKKNGIYSLCASDSIKLLPDLDWIEDKSNLGTILSDRLKEIRDAERDTASYYVNLGVINMGNAVFEHEERYSKCTFPNIDYQLLSLFRLWNAIQYYFPYKYLLKDNWNEILLNHIPLFLEITSRMDYESALKRFIAEIHDTHAGIYGGPTKKYLVPVVIRFIEGKAVVTEYYELKSEFKEEKQILQPGDVILRINSEAVDSIIKRITPYANNIPAMIYNAIAHPVAQNGGRIVICKLVISLLQIRSLFIAFTLKV
;
A
#
# COMPACT_ATOMS: atom_id res chain seq x y z
N HIS A 1 19.02 -2.49 13.50
CA HIS A 1 19.35 -2.25 12.08
C HIS A 1 19.44 -3.58 11.30
N ALA A 2 20.22 -4.56 11.77
CA ALA A 2 20.39 -5.85 11.12
C ALA A 2 19.06 -6.61 10.96
N ASP A 3 18.18 -6.60 11.95
CA ASP A 3 16.88 -7.27 11.86
C ASP A 3 15.96 -6.64 10.81
N VAL A 4 16.02 -5.32 10.65
CA VAL A 4 15.27 -4.61 9.59
C VAL A 4 15.74 -5.04 8.19
N GLU A 5 17.05 -5.15 7.98
CA GLU A 5 17.64 -5.64 6.73
C GLU A 5 17.26 -7.11 6.46
N ASN A 6 17.23 -7.94 7.50
CA ASN A 6 16.84 -9.34 7.40
C ASN A 6 15.35 -9.48 7.04
N LEU A 7 14.48 -8.71 7.67
CA LEU A 7 13.04 -8.67 7.36
C LEU A 7 12.77 -8.10 5.97
N ALA A 8 13.52 -7.09 5.54
CA ALA A 8 13.41 -6.54 4.19
C ALA A 8 13.81 -7.57 3.12
N LEU A 9 14.89 -8.33 3.35
CA LEU A 9 15.25 -9.41 2.46
C LEU A 9 14.21 -10.53 2.46
N LEU A 10 13.67 -10.90 3.63
CA LEU A 10 12.56 -11.86 3.72
C LEU A 10 11.36 -11.40 2.91
N CYS A 11 10.96 -10.14 3.02
CA CYS A 11 9.87 -9.55 2.23
C CYS A 11 10.10 -9.75 0.73
N LYS A 12 11.30 -9.45 0.25
CA LYS A 12 11.67 -9.59 -1.16
C LYS A 12 11.65 -11.05 -1.62
N VAL A 13 12.27 -11.95 -0.85
CA VAL A 13 12.33 -13.38 -1.18
C VAL A 13 10.93 -13.99 -1.14
N TRP A 14 10.14 -13.70 -0.10
CA TRP A 14 8.76 -14.18 0.03
C TRP A 14 7.88 -13.76 -1.15
N GLY A 15 7.91 -12.48 -1.51
CA GLY A 15 7.13 -11.97 -2.65
C GLY A 15 7.63 -12.49 -3.98
N PHE A 16 8.95 -12.64 -4.16
CA PHE A 16 9.52 -13.25 -5.33
C PHE A 16 9.04 -14.71 -5.49
N MET A 17 9.11 -15.50 -4.44
CA MET A 17 8.60 -16.87 -4.43
C MET A 17 7.10 -16.92 -4.77
N LYS A 18 6.31 -16.03 -4.19
CA LYS A 18 4.85 -15.93 -4.42
C LYS A 18 4.50 -15.80 -5.90
N TYR A 19 5.28 -15.02 -6.64
CA TYR A 19 4.96 -14.69 -8.03
C TYR A 19 5.80 -15.44 -9.07
N TYR A 20 6.92 -16.04 -8.67
CA TYR A 20 7.84 -16.69 -9.61
C TYR A 20 8.00 -18.19 -9.37
N HIS A 21 7.92 -18.67 -8.14
CA HIS A 21 8.10 -20.11 -7.85
C HIS A 21 6.92 -20.91 -8.39
N PRO A 22 7.11 -21.94 -9.23
CA PRO A 22 6.03 -22.65 -9.91
C PRO A 22 4.91 -23.14 -8.98
N SER A 23 5.25 -23.89 -7.94
CA SER A 23 4.27 -24.49 -7.03
C SER A 23 3.64 -23.46 -6.07
N VAL A 24 4.41 -22.46 -5.61
CA VAL A 24 3.87 -21.39 -4.76
C VAL A 24 2.89 -20.52 -5.55
N ARG A 25 3.28 -20.12 -6.76
CA ARG A 25 2.43 -19.34 -7.67
C ARG A 25 1.14 -20.07 -8.06
N ALA A 26 1.16 -21.39 -8.09
CA ALA A 26 0.00 -22.24 -8.32
C ALA A 26 -0.94 -22.35 -7.10
N GLY A 27 -0.55 -21.82 -5.93
CA GLY A 27 -1.35 -21.89 -4.71
C GLY A 27 -1.28 -23.23 -3.96
N GLU A 28 -0.22 -24.00 -4.16
CA GLU A 28 -0.05 -25.32 -3.53
C GLU A 28 0.29 -25.21 -2.04
N TYR A 29 0.63 -24.01 -1.55
CA TYR A 29 1.03 -23.75 -0.17
C TYR A 29 0.23 -22.62 0.44
N ASP A 30 -0.02 -22.68 1.74
CA ASP A 30 -0.48 -21.55 2.54
C ASP A 30 0.68 -20.55 2.74
N TRP A 31 0.85 -19.67 1.77
CA TRP A 31 2.04 -18.84 1.64
C TRP A 31 2.15 -17.76 2.71
N ASP A 32 1.05 -17.31 3.28
CA ASP A 32 1.07 -16.42 4.44
C ASP A 32 1.58 -17.16 5.68
N ARG A 33 1.09 -18.36 5.91
CA ARG A 33 1.54 -19.20 7.01
C ARG A 33 3.04 -19.50 6.92
N GLU A 34 3.56 -19.79 5.74
CA GLU A 34 4.99 -20.00 5.52
C GLU A 34 5.82 -18.76 5.89
N LEU A 35 5.34 -17.54 5.56
CA LEU A 35 5.96 -16.29 6.01
C LEU A 35 5.97 -16.19 7.52
N LEU A 36 4.81 -16.39 8.16
CA LEU A 36 4.68 -16.26 9.61
C LEU A 36 5.55 -17.28 10.37
N CYS A 37 5.74 -18.46 9.81
CA CYS A 37 6.59 -19.50 10.39
C CYS A 37 8.09 -19.21 10.28
N ILE A 38 8.56 -18.64 9.16
CA ILE A 38 9.99 -18.36 8.95
C ILE A 38 10.45 -17.06 9.61
N MET A 39 9.57 -16.08 9.73
CA MET A 39 9.90 -14.72 10.20
C MET A 39 10.69 -14.68 11.52
N PRO A 40 10.31 -15.42 12.58
CA PRO A 40 11.08 -15.43 13.83
C PRO A 40 12.51 -15.93 13.67
N SER A 41 12.77 -16.81 12.69
CA SER A 41 14.11 -17.37 12.44
C SER A 41 15.08 -16.37 11.79
N LEU A 42 14.60 -15.21 11.37
CA LEU A 42 15.42 -14.17 10.74
C LEU A 42 15.72 -12.98 11.66
N VAL A 43 15.20 -13.02 12.88
CA VAL A 43 15.47 -12.01 13.90
C VAL A 43 16.70 -12.41 14.70
N SER A 44 17.53 -11.42 15.08
CA SER A 44 18.73 -11.59 15.91
C SER A 44 19.79 -12.53 15.32
N LEU A 45 19.90 -12.59 14.02
CA LEU A 45 20.92 -13.39 13.36
C LEU A 45 22.29 -12.69 13.42
N PRO A 46 23.38 -13.46 13.60
CA PRO A 46 24.71 -12.91 13.84
C PRO A 46 25.35 -12.32 12.56
N SER A 47 24.92 -12.73 11.38
CA SER A 47 25.50 -12.27 10.13
C SER A 47 24.59 -12.48 8.91
N LYS A 48 24.95 -11.84 7.80
CA LYS A 48 24.28 -12.00 6.49
C LYS A 48 24.39 -13.43 5.97
N GLU A 49 25.53 -14.09 6.18
CA GLU A 49 25.77 -15.47 5.75
C GLU A 49 24.77 -16.40 6.45
N LYS A 50 24.58 -16.21 7.76
CA LYS A 50 23.63 -17.00 8.52
C LYS A 50 22.19 -16.79 8.09
N ARG A 51 21.82 -15.55 7.82
CA ARG A 51 20.54 -15.20 7.22
C ARG A 51 20.33 -15.92 5.88
N ASN A 52 21.32 -15.88 5.02
CA ASN A 52 21.24 -16.50 3.70
C ASN A 52 21.14 -18.02 3.78
N GLU A 53 21.86 -18.67 4.71
CA GLU A 53 21.70 -20.10 5.00
C GLU A 53 20.27 -20.47 5.42
N VAL A 54 19.65 -19.65 6.29
CA VAL A 54 18.27 -19.88 6.74
C VAL A 54 17.31 -19.77 5.56
N LEU A 55 17.47 -18.72 4.73
CA LEU A 55 16.62 -18.52 3.54
C LEU A 55 16.78 -19.66 2.52
N VAL A 56 18.01 -20.11 2.25
CA VAL A 56 18.24 -21.24 1.33
C VAL A 56 17.55 -22.50 1.84
N LYS A 57 17.71 -22.84 3.13
CA LYS A 57 17.05 -24.01 3.74
C LYS A 57 15.53 -23.91 3.68
N TRP A 58 14.98 -22.71 3.82
CA TRP A 58 13.55 -22.48 3.71
C TRP A 58 13.05 -22.64 2.27
N ILE A 59 13.75 -22.05 1.29
CA ILE A 59 13.42 -22.17 -0.14
C ILE A 59 13.48 -23.63 -0.59
N ASP A 60 14.49 -24.38 -0.15
CA ASP A 60 14.72 -25.77 -0.54
C ASP A 60 13.63 -26.73 0.00
N GLN A 61 12.70 -26.28 0.84
CA GLN A 61 11.53 -27.05 1.27
C GLN A 61 10.42 -27.09 0.22
N PHE A 62 10.46 -26.18 -0.75
CA PHE A 62 9.41 -26.05 -1.75
C PHE A 62 9.90 -26.64 -3.09
N ASP A 63 9.45 -27.86 -3.37
CA ASP A 63 9.80 -28.53 -4.58
C ASP A 63 9.06 -27.97 -5.79
N PHE A 64 9.76 -27.84 -6.91
CA PHE A 64 9.13 -27.67 -8.21
C PHE A 64 9.77 -28.61 -9.23
N LYS A 65 8.94 -29.20 -10.09
CA LYS A 65 9.44 -30.03 -11.17
C LYS A 65 10.21 -29.17 -12.16
N LYS A 66 11.52 -29.37 -12.25
CA LYS A 66 12.34 -28.78 -13.31
C LYS A 66 11.86 -29.38 -14.63
N LYS A 67 10.96 -28.71 -15.33
CA LYS A 67 10.70 -29.00 -16.72
C LYS A 67 11.89 -28.47 -17.53
N ASN A 68 12.32 -29.21 -18.56
CA ASN A 68 13.47 -28.87 -19.39
C ASN A 68 13.28 -27.64 -20.31
N GLY A 69 12.30 -26.79 -20.01
CA GLY A 69 12.00 -25.57 -20.74
C GLY A 69 12.55 -24.35 -19.99
N ILE A 70 13.34 -23.53 -20.68
CA ILE A 70 13.64 -22.17 -20.22
C ILE A 70 12.36 -21.36 -20.41
N TYR A 71 11.83 -20.71 -19.37
CA TYR A 71 10.80 -19.69 -19.53
C TYR A 71 11.39 -18.55 -20.35
N SER A 72 11.23 -18.62 -21.63
CA SER A 72 11.51 -17.51 -22.53
C SER A 72 10.38 -16.50 -22.35
N LEU A 73 10.66 -15.37 -21.71
CA LEU A 73 9.87 -14.17 -21.95
C LEU A 73 9.78 -14.05 -23.47
N CYS A 74 8.58 -14.23 -24.01
CA CYS A 74 8.39 -13.97 -25.43
C CYS A 74 9.00 -12.61 -25.71
N ALA A 75 10.07 -12.58 -26.50
CA ALA A 75 10.66 -11.35 -27.00
C ALA A 75 9.61 -10.75 -27.95
N SER A 76 8.64 -10.07 -27.36
CA SER A 76 7.59 -9.37 -28.09
C SER A 76 8.00 -7.89 -28.08
N ASP A 77 7.98 -7.25 -29.24
CA ASP A 77 8.14 -5.80 -29.39
C ASP A 77 7.13 -5.01 -28.53
N SER A 78 6.14 -5.70 -27.98
CA SER A 78 5.14 -5.15 -27.07
C SER A 78 5.62 -5.03 -25.60
N ILE A 79 6.69 -5.71 -25.20
CA ILE A 79 7.24 -5.58 -23.82
C ILE A 79 8.00 -4.27 -23.73
N LYS A 80 7.47 -3.34 -22.95
CA LYS A 80 8.07 -2.01 -22.74
C LYS A 80 8.92 -1.92 -21.47
N LEU A 81 8.69 -2.78 -20.49
CA LEU A 81 9.39 -2.80 -19.22
C LEU A 81 9.57 -4.23 -18.74
N LEU A 82 10.80 -4.57 -18.38
CA LEU A 82 11.12 -5.85 -17.75
C LEU A 82 10.89 -5.78 -16.24
N PRO A 83 10.59 -6.92 -15.59
CA PRO A 83 10.54 -6.98 -14.12
C PRO A 83 11.88 -6.57 -13.51
N ASP A 84 11.82 -5.76 -12.45
CA ASP A 84 12.99 -5.35 -11.66
C ASP A 84 13.43 -6.51 -10.74
N LEU A 85 14.33 -7.33 -11.25
CA LEU A 85 14.89 -8.51 -10.59
C LEU A 85 16.42 -8.42 -10.39
N ASP A 86 17.03 -7.27 -10.62
CA ASP A 86 18.49 -7.11 -10.54
C ASP A 86 19.02 -7.43 -9.14
N TRP A 87 18.19 -7.26 -8.12
CA TRP A 87 18.55 -7.57 -6.74
C TRP A 87 18.91 -9.04 -6.49
N ILE A 88 18.44 -10.00 -7.32
CA ILE A 88 18.79 -11.41 -7.17
C ILE A 88 20.22 -11.71 -7.63
N GLU A 89 20.84 -10.81 -8.37
CA GLU A 89 22.22 -10.91 -8.84
C GLU A 89 23.24 -10.35 -7.82
N ASP A 90 22.77 -9.67 -6.77
CA ASP A 90 23.64 -9.07 -5.74
C ASP A 90 24.23 -10.13 -4.80
N LYS A 91 25.31 -10.77 -5.27
CA LYS A 91 26.04 -11.78 -4.50
C LYS A 91 26.72 -11.21 -3.24
N SER A 92 26.94 -9.90 -3.18
CA SER A 92 27.54 -9.26 -2.00
C SER A 92 26.58 -9.28 -0.78
N ASN A 93 25.29 -9.28 -1.05
CA ASN A 93 24.23 -9.36 -0.03
C ASN A 93 23.68 -10.78 0.12
N LEU A 94 23.46 -11.49 -0.99
CA LEU A 94 22.81 -12.80 -1.01
C LEU A 94 23.79 -13.98 -0.88
N GLY A 95 25.08 -13.78 -1.12
CA GLY A 95 26.01 -14.87 -1.35
C GLY A 95 25.70 -15.63 -2.63
N THR A 96 26.58 -16.53 -3.01
CA THR A 96 26.46 -17.28 -4.30
C THR A 96 25.26 -18.22 -4.28
N ILE A 97 25.09 -18.98 -3.19
CA ILE A 97 24.10 -20.08 -3.12
C ILE A 97 22.67 -19.54 -3.20
N LEU A 98 22.33 -18.50 -2.41
CA LEU A 98 20.99 -17.93 -2.43
C LEU A 98 20.71 -17.24 -3.78
N SER A 99 21.66 -16.45 -4.30
CA SER A 99 21.55 -15.82 -5.61
C SER A 99 21.26 -16.85 -6.71
N ASP A 100 22.03 -17.93 -6.76
CA ASP A 100 21.88 -18.96 -7.78
C ASP A 100 20.56 -19.71 -7.63
N ARG A 101 20.09 -19.95 -6.40
CA ARG A 101 18.78 -20.56 -6.15
C ARG A 101 17.62 -19.67 -6.62
N LEU A 102 17.69 -18.36 -6.37
CA LEU A 102 16.69 -17.41 -6.86
C LEU A 102 16.67 -17.32 -8.39
N LYS A 103 17.83 -17.42 -9.04
CA LYS A 103 17.93 -17.48 -10.52
C LYS A 103 17.33 -18.76 -11.08
N GLU A 104 17.57 -19.90 -10.46
CA GLU A 104 16.91 -21.16 -10.86
C GLU A 104 15.37 -21.02 -10.84
N ILE A 105 14.83 -20.36 -9.81
CA ILE A 105 13.37 -20.11 -9.68
C ILE A 105 12.90 -19.10 -10.73
N ARG A 106 13.65 -18.01 -10.96
CA ARG A 106 13.34 -17.03 -12.01
C ARG A 106 13.18 -17.69 -13.38
N ASP A 107 14.08 -18.60 -13.69
CA ASP A 107 14.21 -19.23 -15.00
C ASP A 107 13.38 -20.53 -15.11
N ALA A 108 12.73 -20.97 -14.02
CA ALA A 108 11.87 -22.15 -14.01
C ALA A 108 10.62 -21.95 -14.87
N GLU A 109 10.26 -23.00 -15.60
CA GLU A 109 8.98 -23.04 -16.34
C GLU A 109 7.82 -22.99 -15.36
N ARG A 110 6.88 -22.08 -15.61
CA ARG A 110 5.67 -21.90 -14.80
C ARG A 110 4.44 -21.68 -15.69
N ASP A 111 3.29 -21.98 -15.15
CA ASP A 111 2.03 -21.73 -15.84
C ASP A 111 1.82 -20.21 -16.07
N THR A 112 1.11 -19.86 -17.13
CA THR A 112 0.69 -18.47 -17.37
C THR A 112 -0.35 -18.00 -16.36
N ALA A 113 -1.23 -18.90 -15.89
CA ALA A 113 -2.17 -18.62 -14.83
C ALA A 113 -1.46 -18.45 -13.48
N SER A 114 -1.97 -17.56 -12.64
CA SER A 114 -1.50 -17.37 -11.26
C SER A 114 -2.68 -17.52 -10.31
N TYR A 115 -2.45 -18.23 -9.20
CA TYR A 115 -3.44 -18.35 -8.13
C TYR A 115 -3.70 -17.00 -7.44
N TYR A 116 -2.64 -16.20 -7.27
CA TYR A 116 -2.71 -14.95 -6.50
C TYR A 116 -3.06 -13.70 -7.30
N VAL A 117 -2.86 -13.73 -8.62
CA VAL A 117 -3.03 -12.53 -9.44
C VAL A 117 -3.72 -12.88 -10.75
N ASN A 118 -4.80 -12.18 -11.02
CA ASN A 118 -5.54 -12.27 -12.27
C ASN A 118 -5.52 -10.92 -12.98
N LEU A 119 -5.78 -10.92 -14.26
CA LEU A 119 -6.05 -9.70 -15.01
C LEU A 119 -7.51 -9.30 -14.76
N GLY A 120 -7.73 -8.06 -14.40
CA GLY A 120 -9.07 -7.51 -14.21
C GLY A 120 -9.88 -7.43 -15.50
N VAL A 121 -10.77 -6.46 -15.56
CA VAL A 121 -11.67 -6.27 -16.72
C VAL A 121 -10.90 -6.32 -18.04
N ILE A 122 -11.39 -7.08 -18.99
CA ILE A 122 -10.86 -7.21 -20.36
C ILE A 122 -10.52 -5.83 -20.93
N ASN A 123 -9.30 -5.68 -21.45
CA ASN A 123 -8.74 -4.45 -22.03
C ASN A 123 -8.20 -3.38 -21.06
N MET A 124 -8.27 -3.55 -19.75
CA MET A 124 -7.62 -2.61 -18.80
C MET A 124 -6.26 -3.10 -18.28
N GLY A 125 -6.03 -4.43 -18.27
CA GLY A 125 -4.74 -5.02 -17.89
C GLY A 125 -4.34 -4.83 -16.43
N ASN A 126 -5.27 -4.40 -15.57
CA ASN A 126 -4.97 -4.17 -14.15
C ASN A 126 -4.85 -5.50 -13.40
N ALA A 127 -3.84 -5.60 -12.55
CA ALA A 127 -3.71 -6.74 -11.66
C ALA A 127 -4.83 -6.74 -10.61
N VAL A 128 -5.49 -7.88 -10.46
CA VAL A 128 -6.45 -8.14 -9.38
C VAL A 128 -5.83 -9.21 -8.51
N PHE A 129 -5.68 -8.90 -7.22
CA PHE A 129 -5.13 -9.83 -6.24
C PHE A 129 -6.25 -10.68 -5.67
N GLU A 130 -6.11 -11.99 -5.84
CA GLU A 130 -7.09 -12.99 -5.44
C GLU A 130 -6.50 -13.93 -4.39
N HIS A 131 -7.37 -14.64 -3.66
CA HIS A 131 -6.99 -15.63 -2.65
C HIS A 131 -6.09 -15.08 -1.52
N GLU A 132 -6.14 -13.78 -1.30
CA GLU A 132 -5.52 -13.15 -0.13
C GLU A 132 -6.47 -13.29 1.07
N GLU A 133 -6.06 -14.05 2.10
CA GLU A 133 -6.88 -14.21 3.31
C GLU A 133 -7.07 -12.85 4.00
N ARG A 134 -8.31 -12.56 4.38
CA ARG A 134 -8.68 -11.23 4.91
C ARG A 134 -8.43 -11.05 6.39
N TYR A 135 -8.25 -12.14 7.11
CA TYR A 135 -8.11 -12.11 8.58
C TYR A 135 -9.15 -11.25 9.31
N SER A 136 -10.39 -11.26 8.81
CA SER A 136 -11.49 -10.36 9.22
C SER A 136 -11.87 -10.44 10.71
N LYS A 137 -11.48 -11.52 11.39
CA LYS A 137 -11.65 -11.69 12.83
C LYS A 137 -10.62 -10.93 13.65
N CYS A 138 -9.54 -10.46 13.03
CA CYS A 138 -8.49 -9.72 13.70
C CYS A 138 -8.85 -8.22 13.69
N THR A 139 -9.36 -7.70 14.79
CA THR A 139 -9.74 -6.28 14.91
C THR A 139 -8.53 -5.35 14.98
N PHE A 140 -7.43 -5.84 15.55
CA PHE A 140 -6.12 -5.22 15.56
C PHE A 140 -5.07 -6.33 15.40
N PRO A 141 -4.34 -6.37 14.28
CA PRO A 141 -3.37 -7.42 14.01
C PRO A 141 -2.17 -7.33 14.95
N ASN A 142 -1.62 -8.48 15.35
CA ASN A 142 -0.34 -8.54 16.01
C ASN A 142 0.79 -8.18 15.01
N ILE A 143 2.02 -8.07 15.52
CA ILE A 143 3.19 -7.62 14.75
C ILE A 143 3.43 -8.46 13.48
N ASP A 144 3.18 -9.75 13.52
CA ASP A 144 3.42 -10.65 12.40
C ASP A 144 2.47 -10.35 11.25
N TYR A 145 1.18 -10.14 11.53
CA TYR A 145 0.18 -9.75 10.54
C TYR A 145 0.32 -8.30 10.08
N GLN A 146 0.87 -7.42 10.94
CA GLN A 146 1.21 -6.05 10.52
C GLN A 146 2.31 -6.08 9.46
N LEU A 147 3.37 -6.89 9.67
CA LEU A 147 4.43 -7.08 8.69
C LEU A 147 3.92 -7.82 7.44
N LEU A 148 3.05 -8.82 7.58
CA LEU A 148 2.42 -9.48 6.44
C LEU A 148 1.69 -8.46 5.54
N SER A 149 0.93 -7.53 6.13
CA SER A 149 0.22 -6.50 5.38
C SER A 149 1.18 -5.56 4.63
N LEU A 150 2.26 -5.12 5.27
CA LEU A 150 3.31 -4.34 4.63
C LEU A 150 3.96 -5.11 3.47
N PHE A 151 4.29 -6.38 3.68
CA PHE A 151 4.95 -7.22 2.68
C PHE A 151 4.05 -7.50 1.47
N ARG A 152 2.77 -7.72 1.69
CA ARG A 152 1.77 -7.84 0.60
C ARG A 152 1.72 -6.56 -0.24
N LEU A 153 1.58 -5.41 0.44
CA LEU A 153 1.51 -4.09 -0.23
C LEU A 153 2.79 -3.79 -1.00
N TRP A 154 3.95 -3.96 -0.36
CA TRP A 154 5.24 -3.69 -1.00
C TRP A 154 5.45 -4.54 -2.26
N ASN A 155 5.17 -5.84 -2.18
CA ASN A 155 5.34 -6.76 -3.30
C ASN A 155 4.30 -6.55 -4.41
N ALA A 156 3.07 -6.15 -4.08
CA ALA A 156 2.07 -5.78 -5.08
C ALA A 156 2.57 -4.61 -5.95
N ILE A 157 3.15 -3.59 -5.33
CA ILE A 157 3.75 -2.46 -6.06
C ILE A 157 5.02 -2.88 -6.80
N GLN A 158 5.90 -3.65 -6.16
CA GLN A 158 7.15 -4.12 -6.74
C GLN A 158 6.94 -4.82 -8.09
N TYR A 159 5.93 -5.67 -8.20
CA TYR A 159 5.74 -6.54 -9.36
C TYR A 159 4.61 -6.12 -10.30
N TYR A 160 3.66 -5.32 -9.83
CA TYR A 160 2.43 -5.05 -10.60
C TYR A 160 2.09 -3.58 -10.76
N PHE A 161 2.81 -2.65 -10.13
CA PHE A 161 2.59 -1.23 -10.37
C PHE A 161 3.37 -0.77 -11.61
N PRO A 162 2.70 -0.45 -12.72
CA PRO A 162 3.37 -0.19 -14.00
C PRO A 162 4.20 1.11 -13.99
N TYR A 163 3.93 2.02 -13.05
CA TYR A 163 4.59 3.32 -12.96
C TYR A 163 5.63 3.39 -11.83
N LYS A 164 6.06 2.24 -11.29
CA LYS A 164 7.08 2.19 -10.23
C LYS A 164 8.35 2.96 -10.59
N TYR A 165 8.75 2.96 -11.86
CA TYR A 165 9.94 3.69 -12.35
C TYR A 165 9.80 5.22 -12.29
N LEU A 166 8.60 5.75 -12.04
CA LEU A 166 8.35 7.19 -11.86
C LEU A 166 8.40 7.62 -10.39
N LEU A 167 8.51 6.68 -9.45
CA LEU A 167 8.64 7.00 -8.04
C LEU A 167 9.95 7.74 -7.81
N LYS A 168 9.89 8.79 -6.97
CA LYS A 168 11.05 9.62 -6.67
C LYS A 168 12.08 8.88 -5.80
N ASP A 169 11.56 8.09 -4.87
CA ASP A 169 12.35 7.41 -3.87
C ASP A 169 12.57 5.95 -4.27
N ASN A 170 13.68 5.40 -3.85
CA ASN A 170 14.02 4.00 -4.11
C ASN A 170 13.03 3.09 -3.35
N TRP A 171 12.32 2.24 -4.08
CA TRP A 171 11.30 1.37 -3.51
C TRP A 171 11.85 0.41 -2.42
N ASN A 172 13.11 0.00 -2.52
CA ASN A 172 13.77 -0.80 -1.48
C ASN A 172 14.03 0.04 -0.20
N GLU A 173 14.40 1.31 -0.33
CA GLU A 173 14.60 2.20 0.82
C GLU A 173 13.28 2.49 1.52
N ILE A 174 12.18 2.64 0.76
CA ILE A 174 10.83 2.76 1.33
C ILE A 174 10.51 1.56 2.21
N LEU A 175 10.80 0.33 1.80
CA LEU A 175 10.61 -0.86 2.63
C LEU A 175 11.42 -0.78 3.93
N LEU A 176 12.72 -0.48 3.84
CA LEU A 176 13.61 -0.37 4.98
C LEU A 176 13.15 0.70 5.98
N ASN A 177 12.62 1.81 5.49
CA ASN A 177 12.11 2.90 6.33
C ASN A 177 10.76 2.58 7.00
N HIS A 178 9.94 1.71 6.37
CA HIS A 178 8.61 1.39 6.89
C HIS A 178 8.59 0.19 7.82
N ILE A 179 9.50 -0.78 7.70
CA ILE A 179 9.56 -1.92 8.63
C ILE A 179 9.63 -1.45 10.10
N PRO A 180 10.52 -0.52 10.51
CA PRO A 180 10.55 -0.03 11.89
C PRO A 180 9.22 0.56 12.33
N LEU A 181 8.55 1.33 11.46
CA LEU A 181 7.27 1.94 11.77
C LEU A 181 6.19 0.90 12.05
N PHE A 182 6.20 -0.21 11.31
CA PHE A 182 5.27 -1.32 11.54
C PHE A 182 5.59 -2.14 12.79
N LEU A 183 6.86 -2.22 13.17
CA LEU A 183 7.29 -2.88 14.41
C LEU A 183 6.91 -2.09 15.68
N GLU A 184 6.70 -0.79 15.58
CA GLU A 184 6.37 0.11 16.69
C GLU A 184 4.85 0.34 16.86
N ILE A 185 4.01 -0.25 16.03
CA ILE A 185 2.55 -0.09 16.09
C ILE A 185 1.98 -0.71 17.37
N THR A 186 1.28 0.09 18.15
CA THR A 186 0.66 -0.33 19.42
C THR A 186 -0.85 -0.17 19.44
N SER A 187 -1.44 0.49 18.46
CA SER A 187 -2.88 0.71 18.37
C SER A 187 -3.41 0.55 16.94
N ARG A 188 -4.72 0.31 16.83
CA ARG A 188 -5.39 0.29 15.51
C ARG A 188 -5.21 1.60 14.75
N MET A 189 -5.20 2.72 15.45
CA MET A 189 -5.05 4.04 14.82
C MET A 189 -3.64 4.22 14.25
N ASP A 190 -2.61 3.73 14.96
CA ASP A 190 -1.23 3.73 14.45
C ASP A 190 -1.10 2.82 13.23
N TYR A 191 -1.74 1.65 13.26
CA TYR A 191 -1.74 0.72 12.13
C TYR A 191 -2.38 1.35 10.87
N GLU A 192 -3.58 1.93 11.01
CA GLU A 192 -4.23 2.63 9.90
C GLU A 192 -3.39 3.81 9.39
N SER A 193 -2.70 4.51 10.28
CA SER A 193 -1.80 5.61 9.94
C SER A 193 -0.56 5.13 9.21
N ALA A 194 0.07 4.05 9.66
CA ALA A 194 1.23 3.44 9.01
C ALA A 194 0.90 2.95 7.59
N LEU A 195 -0.25 2.29 7.41
CA LEU A 195 -0.73 1.87 6.09
C LEU A 195 -0.96 3.07 5.16
N LYS A 196 -1.61 4.14 5.64
CA LYS A 196 -1.85 5.36 4.85
C LYS A 196 -0.53 6.01 4.44
N ARG A 197 0.43 6.09 5.37
CA ARG A 197 1.76 6.63 5.11
C ARG A 197 2.49 5.81 4.04
N PHE A 198 2.45 4.48 4.15
CA PHE A 198 3.06 3.62 3.14
C PHE A 198 2.42 3.80 1.75
N ILE A 199 1.08 3.86 1.68
CA ILE A 199 0.37 4.08 0.40
C ILE A 199 0.67 5.46 -0.19
N ALA A 200 0.92 6.46 0.65
CA ALA A 200 1.28 7.80 0.18
C ALA A 200 2.61 7.85 -0.59
N GLU A 201 3.54 6.93 -0.31
CA GLU A 201 4.82 6.82 -1.04
C GLU A 201 4.65 6.48 -2.54
N ILE A 202 3.48 5.96 -2.93
CA ILE A 202 3.18 5.63 -4.32
C ILE A 202 2.91 6.90 -5.15
N HIS A 203 2.56 8.01 -4.51
CA HIS A 203 2.20 9.28 -5.15
C HIS A 203 1.09 9.18 -6.21
N ASP A 204 0.22 8.17 -6.10
CA ASP A 204 -0.93 7.98 -6.98
C ASP A 204 -2.22 8.38 -6.26
N THR A 205 -2.97 9.33 -6.84
CA THR A 205 -4.23 9.82 -6.27
C THR A 205 -5.33 8.76 -6.21
N HIS A 206 -5.20 7.66 -6.94
CA HIS A 206 -6.12 6.54 -6.92
C HIS A 206 -5.78 5.49 -5.85
N ALA A 207 -4.57 5.54 -5.31
CA ALA A 207 -4.17 4.64 -4.24
C ALA A 207 -4.77 5.11 -2.90
N GLY A 208 -5.40 4.21 -2.16
CA GLY A 208 -6.03 4.56 -0.88
C GLY A 208 -6.52 3.35 -0.10
N ILE A 209 -6.83 3.56 1.17
CA ILE A 209 -7.48 2.57 2.02
C ILE A 209 -8.98 2.86 2.02
N TYR A 210 -9.76 1.89 1.58
CA TYR A 210 -11.22 1.96 1.53
C TYR A 210 -11.82 1.04 2.59
N GLY A 211 -12.93 1.48 3.23
CA GLY A 211 -13.67 0.64 4.18
C GLY A 211 -13.73 1.16 5.62
N GLY A 212 -13.53 2.45 5.83
CA GLY A 212 -13.84 3.10 7.11
C GLY A 212 -15.35 3.34 7.30
N PRO A 213 -15.79 3.73 8.50
CA PRO A 213 -17.19 4.07 8.77
C PRO A 213 -17.64 5.17 7.81
N THR A 214 -18.77 4.95 7.16
CA THR A 214 -19.40 5.95 6.28
C THR A 214 -19.75 7.18 7.09
N LYS A 215 -19.30 8.34 6.63
CA LYS A 215 -19.55 9.63 7.31
C LYS A 215 -21.02 9.98 7.23
N LYS A 216 -21.62 10.30 8.38
CA LYS A 216 -23.02 10.69 8.45
C LYS A 216 -23.30 12.15 8.09
N TYR A 217 -22.29 13.02 8.18
CA TYR A 217 -22.47 14.46 7.99
C TYR A 217 -21.39 15.01 7.06
N LEU A 218 -21.82 15.81 6.10
CA LEU A 218 -20.97 16.51 5.15
C LEU A 218 -21.28 18.00 5.25
N VAL A 219 -20.26 18.80 5.21
CA VAL A 219 -20.47 20.24 5.14
C VAL A 219 -20.70 20.62 3.67
N PRO A 220 -21.71 21.45 3.38
CA PRO A 220 -22.26 21.60 2.04
C PRO A 220 -21.49 22.61 1.17
N VAL A 221 -20.16 22.67 1.24
CA VAL A 221 -19.37 23.56 0.39
C VAL A 221 -18.17 22.86 -0.25
N VAL A 222 -17.75 23.35 -1.41
CA VAL A 222 -16.54 22.91 -2.12
C VAL A 222 -15.36 23.75 -1.67
N ILE A 223 -14.24 23.14 -1.30
CA ILE A 223 -12.99 23.86 -1.06
C ILE A 223 -11.94 23.46 -2.08
N ARG A 224 -11.25 24.46 -2.54
CA ARG A 224 -10.07 24.29 -3.39
C ARG A 224 -8.87 24.97 -2.78
N PHE A 225 -7.70 24.46 -3.08
CA PHE A 225 -6.45 25.15 -2.76
C PHE A 225 -6.14 26.13 -3.89
N ILE A 226 -6.18 27.42 -3.55
CA ILE A 226 -5.87 28.51 -4.47
C ILE A 226 -4.75 29.31 -3.81
N GLU A 227 -3.60 29.43 -4.47
CA GLU A 227 -2.41 30.09 -3.95
C GLU A 227 -1.99 29.61 -2.55
N GLY A 228 -2.09 28.30 -2.33
CA GLY A 228 -1.75 27.66 -1.05
C GLY A 228 -2.76 27.87 0.08
N LYS A 229 -3.90 28.50 -0.18
CA LYS A 229 -4.97 28.74 0.79
C LYS A 229 -6.17 27.86 0.52
N ALA A 230 -6.81 27.38 1.58
CA ALA A 230 -8.05 26.65 1.50
C ALA A 230 -9.22 27.64 1.29
N VAL A 231 -9.81 27.66 0.10
CA VAL A 231 -10.85 28.61 -0.30
C VAL A 231 -12.15 27.89 -0.57
N VAL A 232 -13.25 28.39 -0.03
CA VAL A 232 -14.60 27.96 -0.40
C VAL A 232 -14.91 28.43 -1.81
N THR A 233 -15.24 27.53 -2.72
CA THR A 233 -15.49 27.88 -4.12
C THR A 233 -16.95 27.76 -4.54
N GLU A 234 -17.67 26.80 -3.98
CA GLU A 234 -19.02 26.47 -4.41
C GLU A 234 -19.81 25.87 -3.25
N TYR A 235 -21.15 25.81 -3.41
CA TYR A 235 -22.00 25.00 -2.56
C TYR A 235 -22.29 23.67 -3.28
N TYR A 236 -22.49 22.60 -2.49
CA TYR A 236 -23.10 21.40 -3.04
C TYR A 236 -24.58 21.65 -3.33
N GLU A 237 -25.06 21.13 -4.46
CA GLU A 237 -26.48 20.92 -4.65
C GLU A 237 -26.96 19.82 -3.68
N LEU A 238 -27.41 20.24 -2.52
CA LEU A 238 -28.09 19.33 -1.59
C LEU A 238 -29.49 19.03 -2.10
N LYS A 239 -29.93 17.78 -1.96
CA LYS A 239 -31.32 17.41 -2.14
C LYS A 239 -32.18 18.30 -1.25
N SER A 240 -33.39 18.64 -1.71
CA SER A 240 -34.30 19.65 -1.14
C SER A 240 -34.56 19.58 0.35
N GLU A 241 -34.27 18.45 0.99
CA GLU A 241 -34.48 18.18 2.43
C GLU A 241 -33.52 18.91 3.36
N PHE A 242 -32.42 19.51 2.84
CA PHE A 242 -31.36 20.14 3.63
C PHE A 242 -31.18 21.64 3.36
N LYS A 243 -32.16 22.30 2.74
CA LYS A 243 -32.03 23.69 2.26
C LYS A 243 -32.18 24.80 3.32
N GLU A 244 -32.53 24.47 4.55
CA GLU A 244 -32.91 25.51 5.54
C GLU A 244 -31.82 25.91 6.55
N GLU A 245 -30.64 25.29 6.56
CA GLU A 245 -29.57 25.75 7.45
C GLU A 245 -28.88 27.01 6.88
N LYS A 246 -28.79 28.05 7.70
CA LYS A 246 -28.06 29.29 7.38
C LYS A 246 -26.64 28.92 6.90
N GLN A 247 -26.36 29.18 5.65
CA GLN A 247 -25.05 29.02 5.06
C GLN A 247 -24.09 30.07 5.67
N ILE A 248 -23.29 29.63 6.63
CA ILE A 248 -22.36 30.49 7.39
C ILE A 248 -21.11 30.81 6.53
N LEU A 249 -20.76 29.90 5.60
CA LEU A 249 -19.62 30.03 4.71
C LEU A 249 -20.10 30.40 3.31
N GLN A 250 -19.35 31.26 2.67
CA GLN A 250 -19.68 31.73 1.32
C GLN A 250 -18.52 31.46 0.34
N PRO A 251 -18.81 31.26 -0.96
CA PRO A 251 -17.77 31.26 -1.97
C PRO A 251 -16.88 32.48 -1.86
N GLY A 252 -15.56 32.28 -1.90
CA GLY A 252 -14.54 33.28 -1.64
C GLY A 252 -14.02 33.34 -0.21
N ASP A 253 -14.67 32.71 0.76
CA ASP A 253 -14.15 32.62 2.12
C ASP A 253 -12.86 31.80 2.17
N VAL A 254 -11.86 32.33 2.87
CA VAL A 254 -10.59 31.63 3.13
C VAL A 254 -10.61 31.01 4.51
N ILE A 255 -10.26 29.74 4.57
CA ILE A 255 -10.22 28.98 5.81
C ILE A 255 -8.88 29.14 6.47
N LEU A 256 -8.84 29.74 7.61
CA LEU A 256 -7.62 29.95 8.36
C LEU A 256 -7.42 28.91 9.47
N ARG A 257 -8.50 28.48 10.11
CA ARG A 257 -8.45 27.57 11.28
C ARG A 257 -9.66 26.64 11.31
N ILE A 258 -9.44 25.45 11.89
CA ILE A 258 -10.46 24.43 12.15
C ILE A 258 -10.31 23.99 13.59
N ASN A 259 -11.38 24.05 14.39
CA ASN A 259 -11.33 23.65 15.80
C ASN A 259 -10.11 24.23 16.54
N SER A 260 -9.83 25.52 16.32
CA SER A 260 -8.66 26.21 16.87
C SER A 260 -7.29 25.84 16.28
N GLU A 261 -7.17 24.82 15.44
CA GLU A 261 -5.93 24.45 14.74
C GLU A 261 -5.82 25.23 13.41
N ALA A 262 -4.65 25.78 13.10
CA ALA A 262 -4.41 26.44 11.83
C ALA A 262 -4.45 25.46 10.67
N VAL A 263 -5.03 25.84 9.52
CA VAL A 263 -5.09 24.96 8.32
C VAL A 263 -3.70 24.53 7.89
N ASP A 264 -2.70 25.41 7.92
CA ASP A 264 -1.31 25.06 7.58
C ASP A 264 -0.72 23.99 8.49
N SER A 265 -1.07 23.99 9.78
CA SER A 265 -0.66 22.95 10.73
C SER A 265 -1.33 21.62 10.42
N ILE A 266 -2.62 21.65 10.09
CA ILE A 266 -3.36 20.47 9.64
C ILE A 266 -2.73 19.90 8.37
N ILE A 267 -2.45 20.75 7.38
CA ILE A 267 -1.80 20.33 6.13
C ILE A 267 -0.46 19.65 6.43
N LYS A 268 0.41 20.30 7.19
CA LYS A 268 1.72 19.71 7.55
C LYS A 268 1.58 18.35 8.23
N ARG A 269 0.61 18.20 9.12
CA ARG A 269 0.35 16.96 9.83
C ARG A 269 -0.17 15.84 8.94
N ILE A 270 -0.99 16.15 7.94
CA ILE A 270 -1.61 15.13 7.06
C ILE A 270 -0.81 14.85 5.78
N THR A 271 0.09 15.74 5.37
CA THR A 271 0.90 15.57 4.15
C THR A 271 1.63 14.22 4.09
N PRO A 272 2.23 13.70 5.17
CA PRO A 272 2.88 12.40 5.13
C PRO A 272 1.94 11.20 4.86
N TYR A 273 0.63 11.43 4.90
CA TYR A 273 -0.41 10.40 4.72
C TYR A 273 -1.24 10.65 3.45
N ALA A 274 -0.83 11.59 2.61
CA ALA A 274 -1.68 12.15 1.59
C ALA A 274 -1.19 11.87 0.17
N ASN A 275 -1.89 10.99 -0.54
CA ASN A 275 -1.79 10.95 -2.00
C ASN A 275 -2.50 12.13 -2.67
N ASN A 276 -3.50 12.70 -1.99
CA ASN A 276 -4.28 13.84 -2.46
C ASN A 276 -4.62 14.77 -1.30
N ILE A 277 -3.84 15.84 -1.14
CA ILE A 277 -3.98 16.81 -0.07
C ILE A 277 -5.40 17.40 0.02
N PRO A 278 -6.09 17.83 -1.05
CA PRO A 278 -7.44 18.35 -0.97
C PRO A 278 -8.45 17.37 -0.38
N ALA A 279 -8.43 16.11 -0.80
CA ALA A 279 -9.35 15.09 -0.31
C ALA A 279 -9.08 14.73 1.17
N MET A 280 -7.81 14.78 1.60
CA MET A 280 -7.44 14.47 2.99
C MET A 280 -7.73 15.61 3.95
N ILE A 281 -7.58 16.86 3.53
CA ILE A 281 -8.01 18.01 4.33
C ILE A 281 -9.51 17.95 4.58
N TYR A 282 -10.29 17.63 3.54
CA TYR A 282 -11.69 17.34 3.73
C TYR A 282 -11.92 16.26 4.79
N ASN A 283 -11.17 15.16 4.74
CA ASN A 283 -11.29 14.09 5.71
C ASN A 283 -10.91 14.54 7.13
N ALA A 284 -9.89 15.36 7.28
CA ALA A 284 -9.46 15.93 8.55
C ALA A 284 -10.49 16.90 9.14
N ILE A 285 -11.26 17.56 8.28
CA ILE A 285 -12.27 18.54 8.67
C ILE A 285 -13.62 17.90 8.97
N ALA A 286 -14.05 16.94 8.15
CA ALA A 286 -15.34 16.28 8.33
C ALA A 286 -15.38 15.32 9.54
N HIS A 287 -14.22 14.80 9.97
CA HIS A 287 -14.15 13.80 11.04
C HIS A 287 -14.38 14.33 12.46
N PRO A 288 -13.81 15.47 12.89
CA PRO A 288 -14.07 16.02 14.21
C PRO A 288 -15.51 16.51 14.42
N VAL A 289 -16.15 16.98 13.36
CA VAL A 289 -17.55 17.45 13.40
C VAL A 289 -18.52 16.28 13.64
N ALA A 290 -18.21 15.10 13.11
CA ALA A 290 -19.05 13.91 13.28
C ALA A 290 -18.90 13.24 14.65
N GLN A 291 -17.75 13.38 15.32
CA GLN A 291 -17.47 12.70 16.60
C GLN A 291 -17.95 13.48 17.84
N ASN A 292 -18.00 14.80 17.80
CA ASN A 292 -18.18 15.64 18.99
C ASN A 292 -19.57 16.26 19.16
N GLY A 293 -20.61 15.71 18.56
CA GLY A 293 -21.99 16.10 18.88
C GLY A 293 -22.31 17.60 18.72
N GLY A 294 -21.68 18.26 17.78
CA GLY A 294 -22.34 19.39 17.19
C GLY A 294 -22.16 20.78 17.81
N ARG A 295 -20.99 21.19 18.25
CA ARG A 295 -20.67 22.64 18.29
C ARG A 295 -19.51 22.93 17.38
N ILE A 296 -19.84 23.30 16.14
CA ILE A 296 -18.93 23.95 15.23
C ILE A 296 -18.66 25.35 15.80
N VAL A 297 -17.49 25.55 16.40
CA VAL A 297 -17.00 26.91 16.61
C VAL A 297 -16.46 27.36 15.27
N ILE A 298 -17.30 28.09 14.56
CA ILE A 298 -17.01 28.58 13.23
C ILE A 298 -16.06 29.75 13.34
N CYS A 299 -14.80 29.52 13.09
CA CYS A 299 -14.01 30.52 12.43
C CYS A 299 -14.06 30.16 10.95
N LYS A 300 -14.98 30.77 10.23
CA LYS A 300 -15.27 30.60 8.79
C LYS A 300 -14.59 29.44 8.11
N LEU A 301 -15.36 28.43 7.79
CA LEU A 301 -14.85 27.24 7.19
C LEU A 301 -15.83 26.50 6.34
N VAL A 302 -15.47 25.79 5.31
CA VAL A 302 -15.65 24.42 5.10
C VAL A 302 -15.60 23.82 3.73
N ILE A 303 -15.87 22.55 3.53
CA ILE A 303 -15.51 21.76 2.41
C ILE A 303 -16.44 20.77 1.84
N SER A 304 -16.19 20.50 0.59
CA SER A 304 -16.88 19.54 -0.19
C SER A 304 -16.06 18.55 -0.96
N LEU A 305 -16.67 17.44 -1.26
CA LEU A 305 -16.18 16.41 -2.13
C LEU A 305 -16.95 16.31 -3.41
N LEU A 306 -16.24 16.01 -4.47
CA LEU A 306 -16.85 15.60 -5.72
C LEU A 306 -16.49 14.21 -6.15
N GLN A 307 -17.51 13.49 -6.61
CA GLN A 307 -17.41 12.34 -7.46
C GLN A 307 -16.68 12.69 -8.74
N ILE A 308 -15.53 12.09 -8.98
CA ILE A 308 -15.06 11.88 -10.33
C ILE A 308 -15.43 10.42 -10.66
N ARG A 309 -16.48 10.27 -11.46
CA ARG A 309 -16.68 9.06 -12.23
C ARG A 309 -15.63 9.06 -13.31
N SER A 310 -14.60 8.28 -13.15
CA SER A 310 -13.93 7.56 -14.24
C SER A 310 -12.59 6.99 -13.80
N LEU A 311 -12.37 5.80 -14.23
CA LEU A 311 -11.17 4.98 -14.19
C LEU A 311 -10.65 4.64 -12.80
N PHE A 312 -11.32 3.69 -12.19
CA PHE A 312 -10.81 2.93 -11.06
C PHE A 312 -9.64 2.04 -11.52
N ILE A 313 -8.42 2.41 -11.18
CA ILE A 313 -7.42 1.41 -10.85
C ILE A 313 -7.63 1.12 -9.38
N ALA A 314 -8.64 0.35 -9.07
CA ALA A 314 -8.84 -0.13 -7.72
C ALA A 314 -7.85 -1.25 -7.47
N PHE A 315 -6.71 -0.93 -6.88
CA PHE A 315 -6.03 -1.91 -6.05
C PHE A 315 -6.96 -2.18 -4.85
N THR A 316 -7.89 -3.07 -5.02
CA THR A 316 -8.67 -3.59 -3.89
C THR A 316 -7.79 -4.61 -3.16
N LEU A 317 -6.76 -4.13 -2.49
CA LEU A 317 -6.16 -4.88 -1.41
C LEU A 317 -7.21 -4.94 -0.30
N LYS A 318 -7.90 -6.05 -0.22
CA LYS A 318 -8.74 -6.37 0.92
C LYS A 318 -7.80 -6.74 2.06
N VAL A 319 -7.48 -5.75 2.90
CA VAL A 319 -6.77 -5.94 4.17
C VAL A 319 -7.73 -6.47 5.22
#